data_9e30382c9ee46d0a04c1692953ec72ef
#
_entry.id   9e30382c9ee46d0a04c1692953ec72ef
#
_cell.length_a   1.000
_cell.length_b   1.000
_cell.length_c   1.000
_cell.angle_alpha   90.00
_cell.angle_beta   90.00
_cell.angle_gamma   90.00
#
_symmetry.space_group_name_H-M   'P 1'
#
loop_
_entity.id
_entity.type
_entity.pdbx_description
1 polymer ?
#
loop_
_entity_poly.entity_id
_entity_poly.type
_entity_poly.pdbx_seq_one_letter_code
_entity_poly.pdbx_strand_id
1 'polypeptide(L)'
;MEKSWLSSQIGQRLRFHRQQRQLSLDELAELTTVSKPMLSQIERGTSNPTVSVLWKIANGLQIPIASFLMKNSSIRIIREHEQPFLKEDHDLFETYNTFASPGIPLEIYRIRMLPGCTHISEPNEIGVLKFITVHSGSLTIKIGHEETSSLKKGDAISFSNDVNQVYQNETNAFCEFNMCIFYSSPQIQSRSGA
;
A
#
# COMPACT_ATOMS: atom_id res chain seq x y z
N MET A 1 -17.40 -27.63 2.43
CA MET A 1 -16.98 -26.90 1.22
C MET A 1 -16.02 -25.72 1.48
N GLU A 2 -16.14 -24.97 2.58
CA GLU A 2 -15.25 -23.81 2.85
C GLU A 2 -13.77 -24.15 3.16
N LYS A 3 -13.50 -25.25 3.86
CA LYS A 3 -12.11 -25.64 4.21
C LYS A 3 -11.24 -26.00 3.00
N SER A 4 -11.80 -26.62 1.99
CA SER A 4 -11.09 -27.02 0.76
C SER A 4 -10.69 -25.79 -0.10
N TRP A 5 -11.53 -24.77 -0.12
CA TRP A 5 -11.28 -23.53 -0.85
C TRP A 5 -10.11 -22.74 -0.22
N LEU A 6 -10.08 -22.60 1.11
CA LEU A 6 -9.02 -21.87 1.81
C LEU A 6 -7.64 -22.54 1.63
N SER A 7 -7.58 -23.87 1.76
CA SER A 7 -6.32 -24.62 1.54
C SER A 7 -5.80 -24.45 0.11
N SER A 8 -6.67 -24.47 -0.89
CA SER A 8 -6.31 -24.23 -2.28
C SER A 8 -5.78 -22.81 -2.50
N GLN A 9 -6.39 -21.80 -1.89
CA GLN A 9 -5.92 -20.40 -1.98
C GLN A 9 -4.55 -20.20 -1.35
N ILE A 10 -4.36 -20.73 -0.14
CA ILE A 10 -3.07 -20.67 0.56
C ILE A 10 -1.99 -21.30 -0.31
N GLY A 11 -2.28 -22.48 -0.87
CA GLY A 11 -1.33 -23.19 -1.73
C GLY A 11 -0.94 -22.44 -2.99
N GLN A 12 -1.90 -21.86 -3.68
CA GLN A 12 -1.66 -21.04 -4.88
C GLN A 12 -0.79 -19.82 -4.57
N ARG A 13 -1.01 -19.16 -3.42
CA ARG A 13 -0.24 -18.00 -2.99
C ARG A 13 1.18 -18.36 -2.58
N LEU A 14 1.34 -19.45 -1.85
CA LEU A 14 2.66 -19.96 -1.51
C LEU A 14 3.48 -20.21 -2.77
N ARG A 15 2.90 -20.94 -3.72
CA ARG A 15 3.53 -21.21 -5.03
C ARG A 15 3.86 -19.92 -5.78
N PHE A 16 2.95 -18.96 -5.82
CA PHE A 16 3.15 -17.65 -6.44
C PHE A 16 4.36 -16.92 -5.82
N HIS A 17 4.38 -16.74 -4.49
CA HIS A 17 5.47 -16.04 -3.81
C HIS A 17 6.82 -16.76 -3.94
N ARG A 18 6.84 -18.09 -3.96
CA ARG A 18 8.05 -18.88 -4.21
C ARG A 18 8.57 -18.66 -5.64
N GLN A 19 7.69 -18.77 -6.63
CA GLN A 19 8.06 -18.60 -8.04
C GLN A 19 8.54 -17.18 -8.35
N GLN A 20 7.90 -16.15 -7.78
CA GLN A 20 8.32 -14.76 -7.93
C GLN A 20 9.76 -14.53 -7.42
N ARG A 21 10.20 -15.32 -6.43
CA ARG A 21 11.56 -15.29 -5.90
C ARG A 21 12.49 -16.30 -6.53
N GLN A 22 12.02 -17.02 -7.54
CA GLN A 22 12.75 -18.07 -8.26
C GLN A 22 13.28 -19.17 -7.34
N LEU A 23 12.61 -19.42 -6.20
CA LEU A 23 13.03 -20.45 -5.23
C LEU A 23 12.52 -21.82 -5.64
N SER A 24 13.39 -22.84 -5.47
CA SER A 24 12.99 -24.24 -5.43
C SER A 24 12.24 -24.56 -4.13
N LEU A 25 11.60 -25.72 -4.04
CA LEU A 25 10.99 -26.18 -2.80
C LEU A 25 12.03 -26.50 -1.71
N ASP A 26 13.26 -26.85 -2.10
CA ASP A 26 14.34 -27.12 -1.15
C ASP A 26 14.82 -25.82 -0.51
N GLU A 27 15.12 -24.79 -1.30
CA GLU A 27 15.49 -23.47 -0.80
C GLU A 27 14.38 -22.84 0.06
N LEU A 28 13.11 -23.01 -0.33
CA LEU A 28 11.99 -22.55 0.48
C LEU A 28 11.94 -23.30 1.83
N ALA A 29 12.25 -24.59 1.85
CA ALA A 29 12.28 -25.39 3.08
C ALA A 29 13.38 -24.90 4.04
N GLU A 30 14.54 -24.56 3.53
CA GLU A 30 15.64 -23.96 4.29
C GLU A 30 15.26 -22.61 4.87
N LEU A 31 14.71 -21.70 4.05
CA LEU A 31 14.30 -20.36 4.47
C LEU A 31 13.19 -20.35 5.51
N THR A 32 12.25 -21.30 5.42
CA THR A 32 11.04 -21.29 6.25
C THR A 32 11.10 -22.24 7.43
N THR A 33 12.12 -23.11 7.50
CA THR A 33 12.20 -24.23 8.46
C THR A 33 10.98 -25.16 8.42
N VAL A 34 10.31 -25.24 7.25
CA VAL A 34 9.16 -26.13 7.01
C VAL A 34 9.60 -27.19 6.00
N SER A 35 9.30 -28.47 6.27
CA SER A 35 9.78 -29.56 5.41
C SER A 35 9.25 -29.45 3.97
N LYS A 36 10.09 -29.81 2.99
CA LYS A 36 9.74 -29.86 1.56
C LYS A 36 8.45 -30.64 1.27
N PRO A 37 8.22 -31.85 1.87
CA PRO A 37 6.97 -32.56 1.66
C PRO A 37 5.74 -31.75 2.10
N MET A 38 5.83 -31.08 3.26
CA MET A 38 4.75 -30.23 3.78
C MET A 38 4.48 -29.04 2.87
N LEU A 39 5.52 -28.33 2.43
CA LEU A 39 5.40 -27.21 1.48
C LEU A 39 4.74 -27.66 0.16
N SER A 40 5.16 -28.82 -0.36
CA SER A 40 4.58 -29.42 -1.57
C SER A 40 3.10 -29.77 -1.39
N GLN A 41 2.70 -30.30 -0.23
CA GLN A 41 1.29 -30.58 0.08
C GLN A 41 0.47 -29.31 0.20
N ILE A 42 1.04 -28.26 0.83
CA ILE A 42 0.39 -26.95 0.93
C ILE A 42 0.17 -26.34 -0.46
N GLU A 43 1.21 -26.32 -1.31
CA GLU A 43 1.12 -25.77 -2.68
C GLU A 43 0.08 -26.50 -3.55
N ARG A 44 -0.14 -27.80 -3.31
CA ARG A 44 -1.18 -28.58 -3.99
C ARG A 44 -2.58 -28.40 -3.41
N GLY A 45 -2.71 -27.68 -2.28
CA GLY A 45 -3.97 -27.52 -1.56
C GLY A 45 -4.46 -28.80 -0.86
N THR A 46 -3.61 -29.83 -0.75
CA THR A 46 -3.94 -31.13 -0.11
C THR A 46 -3.70 -31.15 1.39
N SER A 47 -3.11 -30.10 1.94
CA SER A 47 -2.87 -29.90 3.37
C SER A 47 -3.47 -28.58 3.84
N ASN A 48 -3.96 -28.54 5.08
CA ASN A 48 -4.40 -27.31 5.72
C ASN A 48 -3.33 -26.91 6.77
N PRO A 49 -2.45 -25.95 6.46
CA PRO A 49 -1.39 -25.56 7.37
C PRO A 49 -1.96 -24.89 8.63
N THR A 50 -1.34 -25.15 9.76
CA THR A 50 -1.65 -24.42 11.00
C THR A 50 -1.19 -22.97 10.90
N VAL A 51 -1.73 -22.09 11.74
CA VAL A 51 -1.30 -20.67 11.83
C VAL A 51 0.20 -20.58 12.11
N SER A 52 0.75 -21.47 12.95
CA SER A 52 2.18 -21.54 13.25
C SER A 52 3.03 -21.86 12.00
N VAL A 53 2.57 -22.79 11.15
CA VAL A 53 3.25 -23.13 9.89
C VAL A 53 3.17 -21.96 8.91
N LEU A 54 2.01 -21.31 8.79
CA LEU A 54 1.87 -20.11 7.94
C LEU A 54 2.78 -18.98 8.41
N TRP A 55 2.93 -18.82 9.72
CA TRP A 55 3.83 -17.82 10.31
C TRP A 55 5.30 -18.07 9.93
N LYS A 56 5.76 -19.33 10.02
CA LYS A 56 7.12 -19.71 9.60
C LYS A 56 7.34 -19.42 8.12
N ILE A 57 6.37 -19.75 7.27
CA ILE A 57 6.43 -19.51 5.83
C ILE A 57 6.46 -17.99 5.55
N ALA A 58 5.58 -17.22 6.20
CA ALA A 58 5.50 -15.77 6.05
C ALA A 58 6.83 -15.09 6.43
N ASN A 59 7.41 -15.48 7.58
CA ASN A 59 8.70 -14.94 8.04
C ASN A 59 9.84 -15.31 7.12
N GLY A 60 9.96 -16.58 6.70
CA GLY A 60 11.01 -16.99 5.78
C GLY A 60 10.94 -16.29 4.42
N LEU A 61 9.72 -16.01 3.96
CA LEU A 61 9.48 -15.22 2.74
C LEU A 61 9.49 -13.71 2.96
N GLN A 62 9.58 -13.22 4.20
CA GLN A 62 9.49 -11.80 4.55
C GLN A 62 8.24 -11.12 3.99
N ILE A 63 7.08 -11.76 4.16
CA ILE A 63 5.76 -11.24 3.75
C ILE A 63 4.79 -11.28 4.94
N PRO A 64 3.79 -10.39 4.98
CA PRO A 64 2.74 -10.45 5.99
C PRO A 64 1.97 -11.78 5.92
N ILE A 65 1.65 -12.40 7.06
CA ILE A 65 0.82 -13.61 7.10
C ILE A 65 -0.55 -13.41 6.43
N ALA A 66 -1.09 -12.20 6.51
CA ALA A 66 -2.32 -11.80 5.83
C ALA A 66 -2.28 -12.05 4.31
N SER A 67 -1.10 -12.03 3.69
CA SER A 67 -0.90 -12.34 2.27
C SER A 67 -1.41 -13.73 1.88
N PHE A 68 -1.47 -14.67 2.82
CA PHE A 68 -2.00 -16.02 2.58
C PHE A 68 -3.52 -16.12 2.80
N LEU A 69 -4.11 -15.25 3.62
CA LEU A 69 -5.48 -15.39 4.10
C LEU A 69 -6.48 -14.49 3.36
N MET A 70 -6.00 -13.44 2.72
CA MET A 70 -6.87 -12.49 2.04
C MET A 70 -7.49 -13.09 0.77
N LYS A 71 -8.78 -12.88 0.58
CA LYS A 71 -9.46 -13.23 -0.66
C LYS A 71 -9.00 -12.28 -1.76
N ASN A 72 -8.16 -12.75 -2.71
CA ASN A 72 -7.90 -11.98 -3.92
C ASN A 72 -9.17 -12.04 -4.78
N SER A 73 -10.07 -11.11 -4.56
CA SER A 73 -10.98 -10.73 -5.62
C SER A 73 -10.14 -9.99 -6.67
N SER A 74 -10.05 -10.53 -7.87
CA SER A 74 -9.37 -9.88 -9.00
C SER A 74 -10.01 -8.53 -9.34
N ILE A 75 -11.23 -8.30 -8.83
CA ILE A 75 -11.99 -7.07 -8.98
C ILE A 75 -12.52 -6.70 -7.60
N ARG A 76 -12.18 -5.50 -7.13
CA ARG A 76 -12.72 -4.87 -5.93
C ARG A 76 -13.38 -3.56 -6.33
N ILE A 77 -14.67 -3.46 -6.13
CA ILE A 77 -15.43 -2.22 -6.30
C ILE A 77 -15.62 -1.62 -4.91
N ILE A 78 -15.20 -0.39 -4.73
CA ILE A 78 -15.42 0.40 -3.51
C ILE A 78 -16.37 1.52 -3.90
N ARG A 79 -17.59 1.48 -3.39
CA ARG A 79 -18.58 2.51 -3.66
C ARG A 79 -18.26 3.77 -2.84
N GLU A 80 -18.63 4.93 -3.34
CA GLU A 80 -18.33 6.21 -2.68
C GLU A 80 -18.80 6.24 -1.21
N HIS A 81 -20.01 5.75 -0.94
CA HIS A 81 -20.58 5.70 0.40
C HIS A 81 -19.95 4.65 1.33
N GLU A 82 -19.12 3.76 0.81
CA GLU A 82 -18.38 2.73 1.56
C GLU A 82 -16.95 3.18 1.87
N GLN A 83 -16.49 4.29 1.30
CA GLN A 83 -15.14 4.77 1.50
C GLN A 83 -14.99 5.29 2.94
N PRO A 84 -14.02 4.76 3.72
CA PRO A 84 -13.66 5.37 4.99
C PRO A 84 -13.24 6.82 4.76
N PHE A 85 -13.75 7.72 5.57
CA PHE A 85 -13.40 9.13 5.44
C PHE A 85 -13.07 9.76 6.78
N LEU A 86 -12.23 10.77 6.74
CA LEU A 86 -11.81 11.57 7.89
C LEU A 86 -11.94 13.05 7.52
N LYS A 87 -12.27 13.88 8.52
CA LYS A 87 -12.28 15.33 8.40
C LYS A 87 -11.27 15.92 9.38
N GLU A 88 -10.51 16.86 8.90
CA GLU A 88 -9.46 17.56 9.64
C GLU A 88 -9.57 19.06 9.38
N ASP A 89 -8.79 19.86 10.10
CA ASP A 89 -8.71 21.31 9.94
C ASP A 89 -10.10 22.00 9.97
N HIS A 90 -10.86 21.77 11.03
CA HIS A 90 -12.22 22.31 11.23
C HIS A 90 -13.20 21.88 10.12
N ASP A 91 -13.13 20.61 9.70
CA ASP A 91 -13.93 20.03 8.62
C ASP A 91 -13.64 20.59 7.22
N LEU A 92 -12.55 21.33 7.04
CA LEU A 92 -12.17 21.91 5.75
C LEU A 92 -11.31 20.98 4.88
N PHE A 93 -10.67 19.99 5.50
CA PHE A 93 -9.86 18.97 4.81
C PHE A 93 -10.54 17.60 4.95
N GLU A 94 -11.04 17.08 3.83
CA GLU A 94 -11.76 15.81 3.80
C GLU A 94 -10.92 14.76 3.07
N THR A 95 -10.61 13.67 3.74
CA THR A 95 -9.82 12.55 3.22
C THR A 95 -10.69 11.32 3.06
N TYR A 96 -10.79 10.77 1.85
CA TYR A 96 -11.51 9.55 1.52
C TYR A 96 -10.51 8.48 1.09
N ASN A 97 -10.43 7.36 1.82
CA ASN A 97 -9.59 6.25 1.42
C ASN A 97 -10.28 5.47 0.29
N THR A 98 -9.76 5.58 -0.92
CA THR A 98 -10.30 4.93 -2.11
C THR A 98 -9.65 3.58 -2.39
N PHE A 99 -8.41 3.38 -1.94
CA PHE A 99 -7.71 2.12 -2.04
C PHE A 99 -6.65 2.00 -0.95
N ALA A 100 -6.73 0.95 -0.17
CA ALA A 100 -5.65 0.43 0.67
C ALA A 100 -5.81 -1.08 0.73
N SER A 101 -4.71 -1.81 0.64
CA SER A 101 -4.75 -3.27 0.72
C SER A 101 -3.52 -3.79 1.45
N PRO A 102 -3.69 -4.60 2.50
CA PRO A 102 -2.56 -5.24 3.15
C PRO A 102 -1.69 -6.01 2.16
N GLY A 103 -0.38 -5.82 2.22
CA GLY A 103 0.58 -6.46 1.33
C GLY A 103 0.80 -5.77 -0.01
N ILE A 104 0.07 -4.70 -0.31
CA ILE A 104 0.36 -3.79 -1.43
C ILE A 104 0.90 -2.49 -0.81
N PRO A 105 2.13 -2.09 -1.13
CA PRO A 105 2.74 -0.89 -0.55
C PRO A 105 2.20 0.39 -1.23
N LEU A 106 0.88 0.48 -1.35
CA LEU A 106 0.19 1.55 -2.06
C LEU A 106 -1.12 1.88 -1.35
N GLU A 107 -1.34 3.16 -1.13
CA GLU A 107 -2.62 3.72 -0.70
C GLU A 107 -3.04 4.82 -1.66
N ILE A 108 -4.34 4.93 -1.92
CA ILE A 108 -4.90 5.99 -2.76
C ILE A 108 -6.01 6.67 -1.99
N TYR A 109 -5.93 7.99 -1.94
CA TYR A 109 -6.88 8.86 -1.30
C TYR A 109 -7.47 9.85 -2.30
N ARG A 110 -8.75 10.12 -2.17
CA ARG A 110 -9.38 11.29 -2.74
C ARG A 110 -9.47 12.35 -1.64
N ILE A 111 -8.92 13.51 -1.91
CA ILE A 111 -8.87 14.64 -0.97
C ILE A 111 -9.77 15.75 -1.51
N ARG A 112 -10.58 16.32 -0.63
CA ARG A 112 -11.34 17.52 -0.91
C ARG A 112 -10.98 18.60 0.10
N MET A 113 -10.53 19.73 -0.38
CA MET A 113 -10.22 20.91 0.42
C MET A 113 -11.26 21.99 0.16
N LEU A 114 -11.96 22.40 1.20
CA LEU A 114 -12.92 23.50 1.13
C LEU A 114 -12.21 24.86 1.02
N PRO A 115 -12.92 25.95 0.63
CA PRO A 115 -12.32 27.28 0.56
C PRO A 115 -11.65 27.72 1.86
N GLY A 116 -10.45 28.29 1.75
CA GLY A 116 -9.67 28.78 2.90
C GLY A 116 -8.98 27.66 3.71
N CYS A 117 -9.04 26.40 3.28
CA CYS A 117 -8.38 25.30 3.95
C CYS A 117 -6.86 25.43 3.88
N THR A 118 -6.19 25.24 5.01
CA THR A 118 -4.74 25.03 5.11
C THR A 118 -4.53 23.75 5.91
N HIS A 119 -3.86 22.77 5.31
CA HIS A 119 -3.53 21.48 5.92
C HIS A 119 -2.03 21.29 5.99
N ILE A 120 -1.51 20.87 7.14
CA ILE A 120 -0.09 20.58 7.37
C ILE A 120 0.06 19.06 7.52
N SER A 121 0.81 18.46 6.63
CA SER A 121 1.15 17.03 6.69
C SER A 121 2.59 16.87 7.18
N GLU A 122 2.76 16.09 8.24
CA GLU A 122 4.07 15.73 8.75
C GLU A 122 4.81 14.75 7.83
N PRO A 123 6.15 14.70 7.92
CA PRO A 123 6.93 13.76 7.14
C PRO A 123 6.64 12.32 7.55
N ASN A 124 6.70 11.42 6.59
CA ASN A 124 6.76 9.98 6.82
C ASN A 124 8.23 9.48 6.83
N GLU A 125 8.38 8.19 7.01
CA GLU A 125 9.68 7.53 6.92
C GLU A 125 10.32 7.68 5.53
N ILE A 126 11.64 7.59 5.48
CA ILE A 126 12.42 7.61 4.23
C ILE A 126 11.95 6.48 3.30
N GLY A 127 11.79 6.78 2.02
CA GLY A 127 11.35 5.84 1.01
C GLY A 127 9.85 5.87 0.72
N VAL A 128 9.12 6.82 1.31
CA VAL A 128 7.71 7.06 0.96
C VAL A 128 7.63 8.14 -0.11
N LEU A 129 6.92 7.82 -1.21
CA LEU A 129 6.66 8.75 -2.32
C LEU A 129 5.19 9.14 -2.34
N LYS A 130 4.91 10.41 -2.57
CA LYS A 130 3.57 10.93 -2.85
C LYS A 130 3.44 11.35 -4.30
N PHE A 131 2.29 11.06 -4.89
CA PHE A 131 1.88 11.50 -6.22
C PHE A 131 0.51 12.17 -6.07
N ILE A 132 0.38 13.37 -6.58
CA ILE A 132 -0.88 14.11 -6.52
C ILE A 132 -1.30 14.47 -7.94
N THR A 133 -2.61 14.32 -8.23
CA THR A 133 -3.22 14.77 -9.48
C THR A 133 -4.48 15.56 -9.17
N VAL A 134 -4.54 16.81 -9.61
CA VAL A 134 -5.66 17.72 -9.35
C VAL A 134 -6.80 17.47 -10.34
N HIS A 135 -8.01 17.23 -9.82
CA HIS A 135 -9.21 16.96 -10.63
C HIS A 135 -10.10 18.19 -10.79
N SER A 136 -10.15 19.03 -9.74
CA SER A 136 -10.92 20.29 -9.80
C SER A 136 -10.33 21.33 -8.86
N GLY A 137 -10.57 22.59 -9.15
CA GLY A 137 -10.06 23.73 -8.39
C GLY A 137 -8.58 23.99 -8.61
N SER A 138 -7.93 24.57 -7.60
CA SER A 138 -6.51 24.89 -7.57
C SER A 138 -5.94 24.52 -6.21
N LEU A 139 -4.79 23.85 -6.22
CA LEU A 139 -4.04 23.46 -5.04
C LEU A 139 -2.75 24.25 -4.97
N THR A 140 -2.54 25.00 -3.91
CA THR A 140 -1.24 25.57 -3.57
C THR A 140 -0.52 24.61 -2.62
N ILE A 141 0.70 24.21 -2.96
CA ILE A 141 1.49 23.26 -2.16
C ILE A 141 2.90 23.78 -1.92
N LYS A 142 3.36 23.66 -0.67
CA LYS A 142 4.75 23.90 -0.27
C LYS A 142 5.34 22.61 0.28
N ILE A 143 6.53 22.23 -0.18
CA ILE A 143 7.21 20.98 0.19
C ILE A 143 8.54 21.37 0.84
N GLY A 144 8.68 21.12 2.15
CA GLY A 144 9.89 21.46 2.91
C GLY A 144 10.29 22.93 2.76
N HIS A 145 11.48 23.14 2.25
CA HIS A 145 12.04 24.48 1.99
C HIS A 145 11.93 24.94 0.54
N GLU A 146 11.32 24.10 -0.33
CA GLU A 146 11.12 24.43 -1.74
C GLU A 146 10.15 25.60 -1.93
N GLU A 147 10.17 26.19 -3.12
CA GLU A 147 9.22 27.22 -3.50
C GLU A 147 7.80 26.67 -3.54
N THR A 148 6.85 27.55 -3.25
CA THR A 148 5.43 27.22 -3.31
C THR A 148 4.99 27.01 -4.74
N SER A 149 4.35 25.90 -5.04
CA SER A 149 3.80 25.55 -6.36
C SER A 149 2.28 25.66 -6.37
N SER A 150 1.72 26.20 -7.44
CA SER A 150 0.27 26.24 -7.66
C SER A 150 -0.10 25.27 -8.78
N LEU A 151 -0.95 24.31 -8.46
CA LEU A 151 -1.43 23.25 -9.37
C LEU A 151 -2.89 23.49 -9.70
N LYS A 152 -3.24 23.37 -10.97
CA LYS A 152 -4.60 23.50 -11.49
C LYS A 152 -5.13 22.15 -11.96
N LYS A 153 -6.41 22.09 -12.29
CA LYS A 153 -7.03 20.91 -12.89
C LYS A 153 -6.19 20.33 -14.01
N GLY A 154 -5.83 19.06 -13.89
CA GLY A 154 -5.02 18.30 -14.85
C GLY A 154 -3.53 18.26 -14.50
N ASP A 155 -3.05 19.15 -13.62
CA ASP A 155 -1.66 19.14 -13.19
C ASP A 155 -1.39 18.00 -12.22
N ALA A 156 -0.14 17.55 -12.20
CA ALA A 156 0.34 16.52 -11.29
C ALA A 156 1.70 16.89 -10.71
N ILE A 157 1.99 16.41 -9.51
CA ILE A 157 3.27 16.55 -8.84
C ILE A 157 3.63 15.22 -8.16
N SER A 158 4.93 14.92 -8.09
CA SER A 158 5.47 13.82 -7.28
C SER A 158 6.65 14.30 -6.45
N PHE A 159 6.75 13.78 -5.21
CA PHE A 159 7.82 14.16 -4.29
C PHE A 159 8.04 13.08 -3.22
N SER A 160 9.21 13.12 -2.59
CA SER A 160 9.52 12.31 -1.41
C SER A 160 8.80 12.86 -0.18
N ASN A 161 8.21 11.97 0.63
CA ASN A 161 7.40 12.35 1.79
C ASN A 161 8.22 12.41 3.09
N ASP A 162 9.49 12.76 2.99
CA ASP A 162 10.45 12.86 4.11
C ASP A 162 10.58 14.28 4.70
N VAL A 163 9.79 15.22 4.20
CA VAL A 163 9.73 16.61 4.67
C VAL A 163 8.28 17.05 4.91
N ASN A 164 8.09 18.11 5.71
CA ASN A 164 6.77 18.70 5.94
C ASN A 164 6.17 19.22 4.63
N GLN A 165 4.86 19.07 4.49
CA GLN A 165 4.11 19.64 3.39
C GLN A 165 2.99 20.54 3.91
N VAL A 166 2.74 21.63 3.21
CA VAL A 166 1.60 22.52 3.45
C VAL A 166 0.74 22.56 2.20
N TYR A 167 -0.52 22.19 2.35
CA TYR A 167 -1.53 22.22 1.30
C TYR A 167 -2.48 23.38 1.57
N GLN A 168 -2.79 24.20 0.55
CA GLN A 168 -3.65 25.35 0.71
C GLN A 168 -4.65 25.43 -0.44
N ASN A 169 -5.90 25.72 -0.11
CA ASN A 169 -6.92 26.14 -1.06
C ASN A 169 -7.29 27.61 -0.79
N GLU A 170 -6.66 28.49 -1.51
CA GLU A 170 -6.84 29.95 -1.41
C GLU A 170 -8.00 30.46 -2.28
N THR A 171 -8.75 29.57 -2.92
CA THR A 171 -9.86 29.93 -3.82
C THR A 171 -11.21 29.91 -3.10
N ASN A 172 -12.25 30.44 -3.76
CA ASN A 172 -13.62 30.42 -3.26
C ASN A 172 -14.40 29.15 -3.67
N ALA A 173 -13.75 28.19 -4.32
CA ALA A 173 -14.31 26.90 -4.72
C ALA A 173 -13.55 25.75 -4.01
N PHE A 174 -14.16 24.59 -3.92
CA PHE A 174 -13.43 23.42 -3.41
C PHE A 174 -12.33 23.00 -4.39
N CYS A 175 -11.24 22.49 -3.86
CA CYS A 175 -10.21 21.81 -4.60
C CYS A 175 -10.31 20.30 -4.36
N GLU A 176 -10.28 19.49 -5.41
CA GLU A 176 -10.29 18.04 -5.29
C GLU A 176 -9.11 17.42 -6.07
N PHE A 177 -8.41 16.52 -5.42
CA PHE A 177 -7.27 15.82 -6.01
C PHE A 177 -7.16 14.38 -5.50
N ASN A 178 -6.55 13.51 -6.27
CA ASN A 178 -6.11 12.21 -5.80
C ASN A 178 -4.68 12.31 -5.27
N MET A 179 -4.46 11.64 -4.14
CA MET A 179 -3.14 11.43 -3.54
C MET A 179 -2.86 9.93 -3.52
N CYS A 180 -1.77 9.53 -4.14
CA CYS A 180 -1.26 8.18 -4.11
C CYS A 180 0.00 8.16 -3.24
N ILE A 181 0.04 7.30 -2.23
CA ILE A 181 1.19 7.11 -1.33
C ILE A 181 1.77 5.74 -1.63
N PHE A 182 3.03 5.74 -2.04
CA PHE A 182 3.78 4.52 -2.33
C PHE A 182 4.88 4.33 -1.29
N TYR A 183 4.88 3.18 -0.62
CA TYR A 183 5.87 2.80 0.37
C TYR A 183 6.93 1.93 -0.30
N SER A 184 8.07 2.52 -0.69
CA SER A 184 9.19 1.72 -1.20
C SER A 184 9.85 0.99 -0.04
N SER A 185 10.02 -0.32 -0.14
CA SER A 185 10.89 -1.04 0.78
C SER A 185 12.30 -0.45 0.70
N PRO A 186 12.98 -0.18 1.82
CA PRO A 186 14.37 0.25 1.75
C PRO A 186 15.15 -0.80 0.95
N GLN A 187 15.73 -0.39 -0.16
CA GLN A 187 16.66 -1.24 -0.88
C GLN A 187 17.82 -1.52 0.08
N ILE A 188 17.93 -2.77 0.51
CA ILE A 188 19.16 -3.25 1.16
C ILE A 188 20.22 -3.09 0.08
N GLN A 189 20.99 -2.00 0.17
CA GLN A 189 22.19 -1.87 -0.62
C GLN A 189 23.06 -3.07 -0.26
N SER A 190 23.13 -4.04 -1.18
CA SER A 190 24.14 -5.07 -1.12
C SER A 190 25.47 -4.36 -1.05
N ARG A 191 26.10 -4.37 0.13
CA ARG A 191 27.49 -4.01 0.29
C ARG A 191 28.27 -5.03 -0.55
N SER A 192 28.49 -4.72 -1.82
CA SER A 192 29.61 -5.25 -2.57
C SER A 192 30.85 -4.62 -1.95
N GLY A 193 31.31 -5.22 -0.88
CA GLY A 193 32.56 -4.92 -0.22
C GLY A 193 33.71 -5.51 -0.98
N ALA A 194 34.70 -4.75 -1.10
CA ALA A 194 36.05 -5.02 -1.59
C ALA A 194 36.65 -6.34 -1.09
#